data_3d9aea453fd27f010e479e1c14e3366f
#
_entry.id   3d9aea453fd27f010e479e1c14e3366f
#
_cell.length_a   1.000
_cell.length_b   1.000
_cell.length_c   1.000
_cell.angle_alpha   90.00
_cell.angle_beta   90.00
_cell.angle_gamma   90.00
#
_symmetry.space_group_name_H-M   'P 1'
#
loop_
_entity.id
_entity.type
_entity.pdbx_description
1 polymer ?
#
loop_
_entity_poly.entity_id
_entity_poly.type
_entity_poly.pdbx_seq_one_letter_code
_entity_poly.pdbx_strand_id
1 'polypeptide(L)'
;MKKSYALTALLVGLLTIPLQAGQEVYKQVAPPPPPMYGLGFYGAIDAGANIYQNRGGTRTFTDDNPNSPFFGDSLEVDPKNDVGFFGGVKLGYVFGTGVFRPTVEGDFFYNGFRGGANFTLRDSFDNVVAQRNVDTWINTGAFMFNFIMRFAPGNQRFQPYAGAGVGVYYAESAGTEVVDPVTGRVPINTGGGRSHADLAWQIVAGSDYYWTPKFSTFIEYKFLNYTSTQIDTNQDRVLRQHLLGAGVRLHF
;
A
#
# COMPACT_ATOMS: atom_id res chain seq x y z
N MET A 1 -20.21 -3.87 103.02
CA MET A 1 -19.99 -2.93 101.91
C MET A 1 -19.01 -3.50 100.82
N LYS A 2 -19.15 -4.75 100.39
CA LYS A 2 -18.26 -5.37 99.33
C LYS A 2 -19.02 -5.90 98.11
N LYS A 3 -20.33 -5.72 97.98
CA LYS A 3 -21.11 -6.26 96.83
C LYS A 3 -21.48 -5.22 95.76
N SER A 4 -21.22 -3.91 95.96
CA SER A 4 -21.55 -2.86 95.00
C SER A 4 -20.48 -2.66 93.87
N TYR A 5 -19.23 -3.03 94.12
CA TYR A 5 -18.17 -2.80 93.12
C TYR A 5 -18.17 -3.82 92.00
N ALA A 6 -18.72 -5.00 92.19
CA ALA A 6 -18.80 -6.03 91.17
C ALA A 6 -19.78 -5.70 90.05
N LEU A 7 -20.90 -5.01 90.44
CA LEU A 7 -21.91 -4.63 89.43
C LEU A 7 -21.46 -3.46 88.58
N THR A 8 -20.70 -2.52 89.15
CA THR A 8 -20.16 -1.36 88.44
C THR A 8 -19.06 -1.78 87.41
N ALA A 9 -18.27 -2.74 87.82
CA ALA A 9 -17.23 -3.28 86.92
C ALA A 9 -17.82 -4.05 85.69
N LEU A 10 -18.99 -4.72 85.93
CA LEU A 10 -19.66 -5.45 84.86
C LEU A 10 -20.35 -4.47 83.83
N LEU A 11 -20.87 -3.34 84.32
CA LEU A 11 -21.51 -2.34 83.47
C LEU A 11 -20.51 -1.55 82.64
N VAL A 12 -19.29 -1.28 83.16
CA VAL A 12 -18.21 -0.59 82.40
C VAL A 12 -17.60 -1.50 81.35
N GLY A 13 -17.53 -2.82 81.66
CA GLY A 13 -17.01 -3.78 80.64
C GLY A 13 -17.89 -4.00 79.44
N LEU A 14 -19.23 -3.78 79.60
CA LEU A 14 -20.18 -3.89 78.49
C LEU A 14 -20.21 -2.67 77.55
N LEU A 15 -19.69 -1.52 78.01
CA LEU A 15 -19.64 -0.29 77.20
C LEU A 15 -18.38 -0.15 76.33
N THR A 16 -17.42 -1.06 76.47
CA THR A 16 -16.17 -1.05 75.70
C THR A 16 -16.13 -2.08 74.61
N ILE A 17 -17.26 -2.65 74.19
CA ILE A 17 -17.28 -3.43 72.95
C ILE A 17 -17.11 -2.43 71.80
N PRO A 18 -15.94 -2.45 71.05
CA PRO A 18 -15.84 -1.61 69.88
C PRO A 18 -16.94 -2.09 68.94
N LEU A 19 -17.91 -1.24 68.65
CA LEU A 19 -18.75 -1.37 67.47
C LEU A 19 -17.83 -1.28 66.28
N GLN A 20 -17.26 -2.39 65.88
CA GLN A 20 -16.74 -2.54 64.51
C GLN A 20 -17.97 -2.49 63.61
N ALA A 21 -18.40 -1.27 63.31
CA ALA A 21 -19.22 -1.02 62.15
C ALA A 21 -18.44 -1.62 60.98
N GLY A 22 -18.92 -2.71 60.42
CA GLY A 22 -18.32 -3.36 59.29
C GLY A 22 -18.07 -2.30 58.22
N GLN A 23 -16.83 -1.98 57.96
CA GLN A 23 -16.49 -1.23 56.75
C GLN A 23 -17.12 -2.00 55.60
N GLU A 24 -18.18 -1.45 55.04
CA GLU A 24 -18.61 -1.92 53.75
C GLU A 24 -17.39 -1.85 52.85
N VAL A 25 -16.82 -3.02 52.59
CA VAL A 25 -15.76 -3.16 51.56
C VAL A 25 -16.47 -2.84 50.29
N TYR A 26 -16.47 -1.56 49.91
CA TYR A 26 -16.82 -1.17 48.55
C TYR A 26 -15.92 -2.00 47.64
N LYS A 27 -16.53 -3.00 47.03
CA LYS A 27 -15.89 -3.77 45.97
C LYS A 27 -15.47 -2.75 44.94
N GLN A 28 -14.19 -2.32 44.97
CA GLN A 28 -13.65 -1.46 43.93
C GLN A 28 -13.88 -2.21 42.63
N VAL A 29 -14.86 -1.74 41.86
CA VAL A 29 -15.06 -2.23 40.49
C VAL A 29 -13.76 -1.94 39.75
N ALA A 30 -13.05 -2.99 39.35
CA ALA A 30 -11.82 -2.82 38.58
C ALA A 30 -12.10 -1.86 37.41
N PRO A 31 -11.24 -0.86 37.16
CA PRO A 31 -11.45 0.04 36.05
C PRO A 31 -11.60 -0.79 34.76
N PRO A 32 -12.50 -0.40 33.87
CA PRO A 32 -12.70 -1.13 32.62
C PRO A 32 -11.36 -1.25 31.89
N PRO A 33 -11.06 -2.40 31.28
CA PRO A 33 -9.82 -2.57 30.55
C PRO A 33 -9.70 -1.49 29.46
N PRO A 34 -8.49 -0.99 29.20
CA PRO A 34 -8.30 0.04 28.18
C PRO A 34 -8.79 -0.47 26.81
N PRO A 35 -9.42 0.42 26.02
CA PRO A 35 -9.94 0.03 24.71
C PRO A 35 -8.82 -0.49 23.82
N MET A 36 -9.05 -1.61 23.14
CA MET A 36 -8.11 -2.15 22.16
C MET A 36 -8.39 -1.55 20.78
N TYR A 37 -7.34 -1.13 20.10
CA TYR A 37 -7.40 -0.53 18.78
C TYR A 37 -7.16 -1.54 17.68
N GLY A 38 -7.98 -1.51 16.63
CA GLY A 38 -7.73 -2.19 15.37
C GLY A 38 -7.72 -3.70 15.43
N LEU A 39 -8.69 -4.32 16.05
CA LEU A 39 -8.87 -5.78 16.10
C LEU A 39 -10.02 -6.23 15.20
N GLY A 40 -9.97 -7.50 14.80
CA GLY A 40 -11.05 -8.16 14.07
C GLY A 40 -11.12 -7.81 12.61
N PHE A 41 -12.32 -7.93 12.04
CA PHE A 41 -12.57 -7.62 10.64
C PHE A 41 -12.48 -6.11 10.36
N TYR A 42 -12.00 -5.76 9.20
CA TYR A 42 -12.00 -4.38 8.71
C TYR A 42 -12.23 -4.29 7.21
N GLY A 43 -12.77 -3.16 6.80
CA GLY A 43 -12.77 -2.67 5.44
C GLY A 43 -11.96 -1.39 5.34
N ALA A 44 -11.31 -1.16 4.21
CA ALA A 44 -10.55 0.06 3.97
C ALA A 44 -10.64 0.50 2.51
N ILE A 45 -10.43 1.80 2.30
CA ILE A 45 -10.26 2.40 0.98
C ILE A 45 -8.97 3.21 0.99
N ASP A 46 -8.24 3.18 -0.12
CA ASP A 46 -7.02 3.95 -0.32
C ASP A 46 -6.95 4.58 -1.70
N ALA A 47 -6.17 5.63 -1.80
CA ALA A 47 -5.80 6.27 -3.05
C ALA A 47 -4.41 6.89 -2.93
N GLY A 48 -3.74 7.06 -4.06
CA GLY A 48 -2.39 7.62 -4.04
C GLY A 48 -1.74 7.72 -5.41
N ALA A 49 -0.43 7.97 -5.38
CA ALA A 49 0.41 8.08 -6.54
C ALA A 49 1.07 6.74 -6.87
N ASN A 50 1.15 6.44 -8.15
CA ASN A 50 1.90 5.35 -8.70
C ASN A 50 3.11 5.90 -9.44
N ILE A 51 4.30 5.47 -9.05
CA ILE A 51 5.54 5.81 -9.71
C ILE A 51 6.00 4.57 -10.47
N TYR A 52 5.82 4.61 -11.79
CA TYR A 52 6.30 3.57 -12.67
C TYR A 52 7.80 3.73 -12.92
N GLN A 53 8.58 2.66 -12.68
CA GLN A 53 10.00 2.62 -13.03
C GLN A 53 10.20 1.77 -14.27
N ASN A 54 10.44 2.42 -15.40
CA ASN A 54 11.06 1.76 -16.54
C ASN A 54 12.58 1.70 -16.32
N ARG A 55 13.11 0.50 -16.07
CA ARG A 55 14.55 0.29 -15.86
C ARG A 55 15.34 0.10 -17.16
N GLY A 56 14.70 0.18 -18.33
CA GLY A 56 15.41 0.27 -19.59
C GLY A 56 16.10 1.62 -19.62
N GLY A 57 17.41 1.68 -19.38
CA GLY A 57 18.19 2.88 -19.65
C GLY A 57 18.11 3.24 -21.13
N THR A 58 18.53 4.46 -21.47
CA THR A 58 18.69 4.89 -22.88
C THR A 58 19.43 3.83 -23.66
N ARG A 59 18.84 3.41 -24.76
CA ARG A 59 19.44 2.41 -25.70
C ARG A 59 19.67 3.08 -27.02
N THR A 60 20.85 2.89 -27.55
CA THR A 60 21.23 3.36 -28.87
C THR A 60 21.39 2.15 -29.79
N PHE A 61 20.69 2.17 -30.90
CA PHE A 61 20.77 1.19 -31.98
C PHE A 61 21.41 1.88 -33.16
N THR A 62 22.60 1.43 -33.62
CA THR A 62 23.29 1.98 -34.79
C THR A 62 23.10 1.04 -35.96
N ASP A 63 22.86 1.59 -37.13
CA ASP A 63 22.83 0.80 -38.37
C ASP A 63 24.25 0.53 -38.85
N ASP A 64 24.75 -0.66 -38.59
CA ASP A 64 26.09 -1.13 -38.97
C ASP A 64 26.11 -1.81 -40.35
N ASN A 65 24.98 -1.83 -41.07
CA ASN A 65 24.92 -2.46 -42.40
C ASN A 65 25.49 -1.52 -43.47
N PRO A 66 26.68 -1.80 -44.06
CA PRO A 66 27.31 -0.92 -45.05
C PRO A 66 26.52 -0.77 -46.37
N ASN A 67 25.53 -1.64 -46.61
CA ASN A 67 24.65 -1.55 -47.78
C ASN A 67 23.34 -0.83 -47.48
N SER A 68 23.14 -0.34 -46.26
CA SER A 68 21.95 0.43 -45.87
C SER A 68 22.11 1.89 -46.28
N PRO A 69 21.05 2.53 -46.78
CA PRO A 69 21.05 3.98 -46.99
C PRO A 69 21.14 4.78 -45.69
N PHE A 70 21.00 4.11 -44.54
CA PHE A 70 21.09 4.68 -43.18
C PHE A 70 22.35 4.22 -42.42
N PHE A 71 23.36 3.77 -43.17
CA PHE A 71 24.62 3.33 -42.57
C PHE A 71 25.25 4.42 -41.69
N GLY A 72 25.51 4.07 -40.42
CA GLY A 72 26.03 4.98 -39.41
C GLY A 72 24.96 5.82 -38.68
N ASP A 73 23.72 5.77 -39.13
CA ASP A 73 22.63 6.42 -38.38
C ASP A 73 22.36 5.69 -37.08
N SER A 74 21.96 6.44 -36.05
CA SER A 74 21.66 5.87 -34.74
C SER A 74 20.24 6.27 -34.24
N LEU A 75 19.54 5.28 -33.70
CA LEU A 75 18.26 5.44 -33.03
C LEU A 75 18.47 5.35 -31.55
N GLU A 76 18.33 6.46 -30.87
CA GLU A 76 18.34 6.54 -29.41
C GLU A 76 16.90 6.40 -28.89
N VAL A 77 16.68 5.46 -27.93
CA VAL A 77 15.41 5.21 -27.28
C VAL A 77 15.58 5.50 -25.79
N ASP A 78 14.96 6.57 -25.33
CA ASP A 78 15.01 7.01 -23.93
C ASP A 78 13.64 6.80 -23.26
N PRO A 79 13.50 5.77 -22.37
CA PRO A 79 12.26 5.48 -21.69
C PRO A 79 11.94 6.55 -20.65
N LYS A 80 10.70 7.06 -20.65
CA LYS A 80 10.20 8.01 -19.65
C LYS A 80 9.53 7.29 -18.51
N ASN A 81 9.79 7.79 -17.29
CA ASN A 81 9.04 7.45 -16.09
C ASN A 81 7.94 8.47 -15.88
N ASP A 82 6.73 8.01 -15.65
CA ASP A 82 5.60 8.90 -15.38
C ASP A 82 4.93 8.54 -14.04
N VAL A 83 4.23 9.52 -13.47
CA VAL A 83 3.47 9.37 -12.23
C VAL A 83 2.01 9.20 -12.60
N GLY A 84 1.44 8.08 -12.18
CA GLY A 84 0.02 7.78 -12.29
C GLY A 84 -0.70 7.88 -10.95
N PHE A 85 -1.99 7.53 -10.97
CA PHE A 85 -2.82 7.44 -9.78
C PHE A 85 -3.37 6.04 -9.61
N PHE A 86 -3.53 5.63 -8.37
CA PHE A 86 -4.24 4.40 -8.03
C PHE A 86 -5.33 4.67 -7.00
N GLY A 87 -6.33 3.78 -6.98
CA GLY A 87 -7.34 3.71 -5.94
C GLY A 87 -7.69 2.26 -5.67
N GLY A 88 -7.98 1.94 -4.41
CA GLY A 88 -8.21 0.57 -4.00
C GLY A 88 -9.19 0.40 -2.86
N VAL A 89 -9.56 -0.87 -2.66
CA VAL A 89 -10.39 -1.33 -1.55
C VAL A 89 -9.74 -2.55 -0.90
N LYS A 90 -9.83 -2.63 0.42
CA LYS A 90 -9.22 -3.69 1.20
C LYS A 90 -10.23 -4.31 2.16
N LEU A 91 -10.13 -5.62 2.34
CA LEU A 91 -10.85 -6.36 3.36
C LEU A 91 -9.84 -7.23 4.12
N GLY A 92 -9.89 -7.22 5.44
CA GLY A 92 -8.92 -8.00 6.20
C GLY A 92 -9.38 -8.35 7.59
N TYR A 93 -8.55 -9.15 8.26
CA TYR A 93 -8.75 -9.58 9.63
C TYR A 93 -7.46 -9.52 10.42
N VAL A 94 -7.51 -8.84 11.57
CA VAL A 94 -6.39 -8.69 12.51
C VAL A 94 -6.55 -9.72 13.63
N PHE A 95 -5.57 -10.62 13.76
CA PHE A 95 -5.55 -11.67 14.78
C PHE A 95 -4.83 -11.22 16.05
N GLY A 96 -5.34 -11.75 17.18
CA GLY A 96 -4.68 -11.62 18.48
C GLY A 96 -4.75 -10.23 19.09
N THR A 97 -4.32 -10.15 20.34
CA THR A 97 -4.37 -8.93 21.17
C THR A 97 -2.97 -8.52 21.66
N GLY A 98 -1.93 -9.24 21.20
CA GLY A 98 -0.54 -9.00 21.59
C GLY A 98 0.09 -7.77 20.94
N VAL A 99 1.38 -7.62 21.19
CA VAL A 99 2.21 -6.56 20.59
C VAL A 99 2.36 -6.76 19.09
N PHE A 100 2.54 -8.00 18.65
CA PHE A 100 2.57 -8.39 17.25
C PHE A 100 1.22 -8.99 16.87
N ARG A 101 0.60 -8.43 15.84
CA ARG A 101 -0.74 -8.82 15.39
C ARG A 101 -0.68 -9.27 13.93
N PRO A 102 -0.66 -10.58 13.69
CA PRO A 102 -0.79 -11.11 12.34
C PRO A 102 -2.09 -10.64 11.71
N THR A 103 -2.05 -10.30 10.43
CA THR A 103 -3.20 -9.81 9.67
C THR A 103 -3.20 -10.47 8.31
N VAL A 104 -4.36 -10.92 7.86
CA VAL A 104 -4.59 -11.33 6.48
C VAL A 104 -5.47 -10.28 5.80
N GLU A 105 -5.15 -9.94 4.56
CA GLU A 105 -5.82 -8.89 3.82
C GLU A 105 -5.97 -9.27 2.35
N GLY A 106 -7.16 -9.10 1.80
CA GLY A 106 -7.40 -9.01 0.37
C GLY A 106 -7.35 -7.54 -0.03
N ASP A 107 -6.56 -7.21 -1.03
CA ASP A 107 -6.34 -5.84 -1.54
C ASP A 107 -6.63 -5.82 -3.04
N PHE A 108 -7.65 -5.09 -3.45
CA PHE A 108 -7.96 -4.84 -4.84
C PHE A 108 -7.71 -3.37 -5.15
N PHE A 109 -6.90 -3.11 -6.15
CA PHE A 109 -6.64 -1.75 -6.60
C PHE A 109 -6.58 -1.66 -8.12
N TYR A 110 -7.01 -0.49 -8.60
CA TYR A 110 -6.94 -0.09 -9.99
C TYR A 110 -5.96 1.07 -10.13
N ASN A 111 -5.19 1.07 -11.20
CA ASN A 111 -4.03 1.90 -11.36
C ASN A 111 -3.87 2.29 -12.83
N GLY A 112 -3.82 3.60 -13.09
CA GLY A 112 -3.62 4.16 -14.41
C GLY A 112 -2.36 5.03 -14.45
N PHE A 113 -1.50 4.80 -15.44
CA PHE A 113 -0.30 5.59 -15.65
C PHE A 113 0.04 5.70 -17.13
N ARG A 114 0.89 6.68 -17.46
CA ARG A 114 1.45 6.82 -18.78
C ARG A 114 2.85 6.21 -18.79
N GLY A 115 3.07 5.29 -19.75
CA GLY A 115 4.41 4.85 -20.10
C GLY A 115 4.80 5.51 -21.42
N GLY A 116 6.03 5.96 -21.57
CA GLY A 116 6.46 6.61 -22.80
C GLY A 116 7.92 6.34 -23.11
N ALA A 117 8.31 6.70 -24.33
CA ALA A 117 9.70 6.73 -24.75
C ALA A 117 9.93 7.89 -25.71
N ASN A 118 11.08 8.53 -25.57
CA ASN A 118 11.60 9.46 -26.57
C ASN A 118 12.45 8.68 -27.56
N PHE A 119 12.16 8.86 -28.84
CA PHE A 119 12.94 8.33 -29.94
C PHE A 119 13.67 9.50 -30.57
N THR A 120 15.00 9.43 -30.62
CA THR A 120 15.84 10.42 -31.30
C THR A 120 16.63 9.71 -32.38
N LEU A 121 16.41 10.08 -33.65
CA LEU A 121 17.17 9.60 -34.78
C LEU A 121 18.30 10.60 -35.07
N ARG A 122 19.51 10.10 -35.12
CA ARG A 122 20.70 10.87 -35.48
C ARG A 122 21.32 10.33 -36.76
N ASP A 123 21.84 11.22 -37.61
CA ASP A 123 22.59 10.83 -38.78
C ASP A 123 24.01 10.35 -38.40
N SER A 124 24.76 9.87 -39.40
CA SER A 124 26.13 9.41 -39.24
C SER A 124 27.11 10.52 -38.78
N PHE A 125 26.70 11.78 -38.77
CA PHE A 125 27.44 12.94 -38.28
C PHE A 125 26.97 13.42 -36.90
N ASP A 126 26.13 12.62 -36.19
CA ASP A 126 25.55 12.89 -34.89
C ASP A 126 24.53 14.07 -34.85
N ASN A 127 24.03 14.51 -36.01
CA ASN A 127 22.96 15.49 -36.06
C ASN A 127 21.60 14.85 -35.82
N VAL A 128 20.74 15.53 -35.05
CA VAL A 128 19.37 15.07 -34.84
C VAL A 128 18.56 15.29 -36.11
N VAL A 129 18.14 14.20 -36.73
CA VAL A 129 17.35 14.19 -37.98
C VAL A 129 15.86 14.16 -37.66
N ALA A 130 15.47 13.40 -36.64
CA ALA A 130 14.07 13.31 -36.20
C ALA A 130 13.99 13.01 -34.72
N GLN A 131 12.95 13.55 -34.08
CA GLN A 131 12.66 13.28 -32.70
C GLN A 131 11.17 13.00 -32.56
N ARG A 132 10.80 11.93 -31.86
CA ARG A 132 9.40 11.54 -31.63
C ARG A 132 9.19 11.12 -30.19
N ASN A 133 8.10 11.59 -29.59
CA ASN A 133 7.64 11.13 -28.29
C ASN A 133 6.46 10.19 -28.49
N VAL A 134 6.54 9.02 -27.87
CA VAL A 134 5.50 8.01 -27.91
C VAL A 134 5.00 7.83 -26.48
N ASP A 135 3.73 8.15 -26.24
CA ASP A 135 3.09 7.97 -24.94
C ASP A 135 2.01 6.90 -25.07
N THR A 136 1.98 5.97 -24.12
CA THR A 136 0.99 4.89 -24.06
C THR A 136 0.32 4.92 -22.70
N TRP A 137 -1.00 4.93 -22.68
CA TRP A 137 -1.76 4.72 -21.45
C TRP A 137 -1.77 3.24 -21.07
N ILE A 138 -1.40 2.94 -19.83
CA ILE A 138 -1.42 1.61 -19.28
C ILE A 138 -2.34 1.63 -18.07
N ASN A 139 -3.37 0.79 -18.14
CA ASN A 139 -4.29 0.57 -17.04
C ASN A 139 -4.03 -0.81 -16.46
N THR A 140 -3.93 -0.89 -15.14
CA THR A 140 -3.74 -2.18 -14.46
C THR A 140 -4.72 -2.31 -13.31
N GLY A 141 -5.28 -3.50 -13.17
CA GLY A 141 -6.01 -3.91 -11.96
C GLY A 141 -5.29 -5.08 -11.31
N ALA A 142 -5.22 -5.09 -9.99
CA ALA A 142 -4.60 -6.19 -9.27
C ALA A 142 -5.46 -6.62 -8.09
N PHE A 143 -5.52 -7.93 -7.87
CA PHE A 143 -6.09 -8.53 -6.68
C PHE A 143 -4.99 -9.27 -5.94
N MET A 144 -4.66 -8.80 -4.73
CA MET A 144 -3.55 -9.29 -3.94
C MET A 144 -4.06 -9.89 -2.64
N PHE A 145 -3.44 -10.98 -2.20
CA PHE A 145 -3.63 -11.55 -0.88
C PHE A 145 -2.35 -11.30 -0.07
N ASN A 146 -2.49 -10.54 1.02
CA ASN A 146 -1.38 -10.07 1.85
C ASN A 146 -1.36 -10.78 3.20
N PHE A 147 -0.15 -11.10 3.67
CA PHE A 147 0.14 -11.39 5.05
C PHE A 147 0.93 -10.22 5.65
N ILE A 148 0.36 -9.58 6.67
CA ILE A 148 0.88 -8.35 7.26
C ILE A 148 1.12 -8.59 8.75
N MET A 149 2.24 -8.11 9.27
CA MET A 149 2.53 -8.07 10.69
C MET A 149 2.40 -6.64 11.19
N ARG A 150 1.46 -6.41 12.12
CA ARG A 150 1.26 -5.12 12.79
C ARG A 150 2.01 -5.09 14.11
N PHE A 151 2.63 -3.96 14.42
CA PHE A 151 3.30 -3.72 15.70
C PHE A 151 2.48 -2.73 16.53
N ALA A 152 1.91 -3.21 17.65
CA ALA A 152 1.01 -2.46 18.54
C ALA A 152 1.49 -2.49 19.99
N PRO A 153 2.64 -1.89 20.33
CA PRO A 153 3.18 -1.90 21.67
C PRO A 153 2.26 -1.13 22.62
N GLY A 154 1.90 -1.73 23.75
CA GLY A 154 1.02 -1.10 24.74
C GLY A 154 -0.35 -0.69 24.20
N ASN A 155 -0.81 -1.31 23.12
CA ASN A 155 -2.08 -1.00 22.47
C ASN A 155 -2.21 0.49 22.05
N GLN A 156 -1.16 1.03 21.47
CA GLN A 156 -1.08 2.43 21.05
C GLN A 156 -1.93 2.70 19.80
N ARG A 157 -2.28 3.97 19.63
CA ARG A 157 -3.00 4.47 18.44
C ARG A 157 -2.17 4.41 17.18
N PHE A 158 -0.87 4.53 17.30
CA PHE A 158 0.07 4.44 16.17
C PHE A 158 0.57 3.00 16.06
N GLN A 159 0.26 2.36 14.93
CA GLN A 159 0.57 0.96 14.68
C GLN A 159 1.24 0.80 13.31
N PRO A 160 2.58 0.79 13.27
CA PRO A 160 3.30 0.47 12.04
C PRO A 160 3.11 -0.99 11.67
N TYR A 161 3.18 -1.26 10.38
CA TYR A 161 3.06 -2.61 9.85
C TYR A 161 3.91 -2.81 8.61
N ALA A 162 4.26 -4.07 8.36
CA ALA A 162 4.89 -4.51 7.13
C ALA A 162 4.40 -5.90 6.75
N GLY A 163 4.45 -6.21 5.47
CA GLY A 163 3.98 -7.49 4.96
C GLY A 163 4.38 -7.74 3.54
N ALA A 164 3.94 -8.90 3.04
CA ALA A 164 4.11 -9.29 1.65
C ALA A 164 2.84 -9.97 1.16
N GLY A 165 2.63 -9.93 -0.14
CA GLY A 165 1.47 -10.53 -0.77
C GLY A 165 1.78 -11.09 -2.15
N VAL A 166 0.88 -11.98 -2.57
CA VAL A 166 0.86 -12.55 -3.91
C VAL A 166 -0.55 -12.43 -4.48
N GLY A 167 -0.66 -12.39 -5.78
CA GLY A 167 -1.96 -12.24 -6.41
C GLY A 167 -1.91 -12.32 -7.91
N VAL A 168 -2.98 -11.85 -8.52
CA VAL A 168 -3.15 -11.78 -9.96
C VAL A 168 -3.35 -10.34 -10.39
N TYR A 169 -2.85 -10.00 -11.54
CA TYR A 169 -3.08 -8.70 -12.14
C TYR A 169 -3.63 -8.84 -13.55
N TYR A 170 -4.29 -7.78 -13.98
CA TYR A 170 -4.75 -7.55 -15.32
C TYR A 170 -4.16 -6.22 -15.81
N ALA A 171 -3.58 -6.23 -16.98
CA ALA A 171 -3.04 -5.03 -17.61
C ALA A 171 -3.65 -4.85 -19.00
N GLU A 172 -4.00 -3.62 -19.33
CA GLU A 172 -4.51 -3.22 -20.62
C GLU A 172 -3.73 -1.99 -21.10
N SER A 173 -3.23 -2.04 -22.33
CA SER A 173 -2.64 -0.89 -22.99
C SER A 173 -3.66 -0.29 -23.95
N ALA A 174 -4.06 0.95 -23.72
CA ALA A 174 -4.91 1.71 -24.63
C ALA A 174 -4.02 2.49 -25.60
N GLY A 175 -4.03 2.08 -26.86
CA GLY A 175 -3.44 2.77 -28.03
C GLY A 175 -2.19 3.65 -27.80
N THR A 176 -1.28 3.66 -28.72
CA THR A 176 -0.07 4.49 -28.66
C THR A 176 -0.34 5.83 -29.33
N GLU A 177 -0.21 6.95 -28.60
CA GLU A 177 -0.18 8.29 -29.19
C GLU A 177 1.26 8.60 -29.65
N VAL A 178 1.46 8.80 -30.93
CA VAL A 178 2.73 9.28 -31.48
C VAL A 178 2.62 10.79 -31.64
N VAL A 179 3.46 11.55 -30.95
CA VAL A 179 3.53 13.01 -31.08
C VAL A 179 4.65 13.35 -32.04
N ASP A 180 4.31 13.89 -33.20
CA ASP A 180 5.27 14.50 -34.08
C ASP A 180 5.51 15.95 -33.63
N PRO A 181 6.75 16.35 -33.27
CA PRO A 181 7.04 17.69 -32.78
C PRO A 181 6.83 18.78 -33.84
N VAL A 182 6.74 18.43 -35.13
CA VAL A 182 6.57 19.38 -36.23
C VAL A 182 5.11 19.57 -36.63
N THR A 183 4.29 18.51 -36.58
CA THR A 183 2.90 18.50 -37.06
C THR A 183 1.86 18.38 -35.97
N GLY A 184 2.25 18.20 -34.70
CA GLY A 184 1.37 17.95 -33.58
C GLY A 184 1.01 16.48 -33.39
N ARG A 185 0.08 16.20 -32.48
CA ARG A 185 -0.32 14.83 -32.15
C ARG A 185 -0.97 14.14 -33.35
N VAL A 186 -0.36 13.09 -33.83
CA VAL A 186 -0.97 12.17 -34.78
C VAL A 186 -1.37 10.91 -33.99
N PRO A 187 -2.65 10.65 -33.76
CA PRO A 187 -3.08 9.40 -33.18
C PRO A 187 -2.81 8.29 -34.19
N ILE A 188 -1.71 7.57 -34.02
CA ILE A 188 -1.53 6.30 -34.70
C ILE A 188 -2.28 5.28 -33.85
N ASN A 189 -3.51 5.00 -34.28
CA ASN A 189 -4.28 3.89 -33.74
C ASN A 189 -3.63 2.58 -34.24
N THR A 190 -2.56 2.16 -33.56
CA THR A 190 -1.95 0.84 -33.78
C THR A 190 -2.86 -0.20 -33.12
N GLY A 191 -3.90 -0.54 -33.85
CA GLY A 191 -4.91 -1.56 -33.63
C GLY A 191 -4.83 -2.40 -32.38
N GLY A 192 -5.90 -2.35 -31.55
CA GLY A 192 -6.25 -3.34 -30.56
C GLY A 192 -5.47 -3.26 -29.27
N GLY A 193 -6.12 -2.77 -28.22
CA GLY A 193 -5.63 -2.92 -26.86
C GLY A 193 -5.27 -4.38 -26.57
N ARG A 194 -4.09 -4.63 -26.02
CA ARG A 194 -3.69 -5.96 -25.56
C ARG A 194 -3.99 -6.06 -24.09
N SER A 195 -4.68 -7.11 -23.71
CA SER A 195 -4.92 -7.44 -22.32
C SER A 195 -4.05 -8.65 -21.93
N HIS A 196 -3.45 -8.57 -20.77
CA HIS A 196 -2.64 -9.63 -20.20
C HIS A 196 -2.98 -9.81 -18.73
N ALA A 197 -3.09 -11.06 -18.28
CA ALA A 197 -3.31 -11.40 -16.89
C ALA A 197 -2.25 -12.42 -16.46
N ASP A 198 -1.60 -12.18 -15.32
CA ASP A 198 -0.57 -13.07 -14.79
C ASP A 198 -0.41 -12.85 -13.27
N LEU A 199 0.57 -13.53 -12.69
CA LEU A 199 0.90 -13.44 -11.29
C LEU A 199 1.64 -12.15 -10.95
N ALA A 200 1.39 -11.67 -9.74
CA ALA A 200 2.11 -10.55 -9.15
C ALA A 200 2.48 -10.85 -7.71
N TRP A 201 3.52 -10.18 -7.22
CA TRP A 201 3.84 -10.15 -5.80
C TRP A 201 4.11 -8.72 -5.36
N GLN A 202 3.88 -8.45 -4.07
CA GLN A 202 4.13 -7.13 -3.50
C GLN A 202 4.74 -7.20 -2.12
N ILE A 203 5.44 -6.14 -1.76
CA ILE A 203 5.85 -5.83 -0.39
C ILE A 203 5.09 -4.58 0.04
N VAL A 204 4.55 -4.62 1.25
CA VAL A 204 3.74 -3.55 1.81
C VAL A 204 4.38 -3.07 3.11
N ALA A 205 4.44 -1.77 3.31
CA ALA A 205 4.86 -1.16 4.57
C ALA A 205 4.05 0.12 4.81
N GLY A 206 3.57 0.29 6.04
CA GLY A 206 2.72 1.42 6.36
C GLY A 206 2.54 1.62 7.86
N SER A 207 1.64 2.53 8.19
CA SER A 207 1.26 2.80 9.56
C SER A 207 -0.17 3.27 9.65
N ASP A 208 -0.91 2.71 10.61
CA ASP A 208 -2.24 3.18 11.01
C ASP A 208 -2.13 4.19 12.14
N TYR A 209 -2.98 5.21 12.11
CA TYR A 209 -3.27 6.07 13.25
C TYR A 209 -4.73 5.97 13.63
N TYR A 210 -5.02 5.43 14.81
CA TYR A 210 -6.37 5.19 15.32
C TYR A 210 -6.94 6.42 16.04
N TRP A 211 -7.98 7.01 15.45
CA TRP A 211 -8.77 8.08 16.06
C TRP A 211 -9.72 7.50 17.13
N THR A 212 -10.30 6.35 16.83
CA THR A 212 -11.15 5.56 17.73
C THR A 212 -10.69 4.09 17.69
N PRO A 213 -11.16 3.22 18.60
CA PRO A 213 -10.84 1.79 18.55
C PRO A 213 -11.17 1.12 17.22
N LYS A 214 -12.12 1.66 16.48
CA LYS A 214 -12.62 1.09 15.22
C LYS A 214 -12.27 1.88 13.97
N PHE A 215 -11.85 3.14 14.07
CA PHE A 215 -11.57 4.00 12.93
C PHE A 215 -10.13 4.49 12.94
N SER A 216 -9.44 4.28 11.82
CA SER A 216 -8.08 4.77 11.59
C SER A 216 -7.91 5.41 10.22
N THR A 217 -6.91 6.24 10.11
CA THR A 217 -6.29 6.65 8.85
C THR A 217 -4.95 5.95 8.71
N PHE A 218 -4.50 5.69 7.49
CA PHE A 218 -3.21 5.06 7.26
C PHE A 218 -2.47 5.68 6.08
N ILE A 219 -1.15 5.53 6.12
CA ILE A 219 -0.24 5.79 5.00
C ILE A 219 0.42 4.45 4.66
N GLU A 220 0.51 4.14 3.37
CA GLU A 220 1.04 2.87 2.91
C GLU A 220 1.89 3.04 1.66
N TYR A 221 3.01 2.35 1.67
CA TYR A 221 3.87 2.15 0.52
C TYR A 221 3.76 0.69 0.07
N LYS A 222 3.57 0.49 -1.25
CA LYS A 222 3.57 -0.83 -1.88
C LYS A 222 4.66 -0.86 -2.95
N PHE A 223 5.52 -1.86 -2.90
CA PHE A 223 6.36 -2.25 -4.01
C PHE A 223 5.73 -3.42 -4.72
N LEU A 224 5.30 -3.21 -5.96
CA LEU A 224 4.58 -4.19 -6.76
C LEU A 224 5.46 -4.65 -7.93
N ASN A 225 5.52 -5.96 -8.13
CA ASN A 225 6.25 -6.59 -9.21
C ASN A 225 5.33 -7.56 -9.97
N TYR A 226 5.15 -7.31 -11.25
CA TYR A 226 4.45 -8.20 -12.18
C TYR A 226 5.45 -9.19 -12.76
N THR A 227 5.15 -10.50 -12.71
CA THR A 227 6.10 -11.56 -13.07
C THR A 227 6.40 -11.63 -14.57
N SER A 228 5.42 -11.30 -15.41
CA SER A 228 5.57 -11.29 -16.86
C SER A 228 4.57 -10.31 -17.47
N THR A 229 5.04 -9.31 -18.20
CA THR A 229 4.16 -8.39 -18.94
C THR A 229 4.55 -8.41 -20.41
N GLN A 230 3.77 -9.10 -21.22
CA GLN A 230 3.85 -9.02 -22.67
C GLN A 230 3.06 -7.79 -23.17
N ILE A 231 3.57 -6.60 -22.91
CA ILE A 231 2.96 -5.36 -23.42
C ILE A 231 3.44 -5.07 -24.82
N ASP A 232 4.57 -5.65 -25.21
CA ASP A 232 5.20 -5.47 -26.52
C ASP A 232 5.49 -6.81 -27.23
N THR A 233 5.55 -6.80 -28.55
CA THR A 233 5.49 -7.97 -29.43
C THR A 233 6.62 -8.97 -29.29
N ASN A 234 7.70 -8.69 -28.57
CA ASN A 234 8.88 -9.57 -28.55
C ASN A 234 9.73 -9.59 -27.28
N GLN A 235 9.36 -8.95 -26.19
CA GLN A 235 10.17 -8.99 -24.98
C GLN A 235 9.29 -9.04 -23.72
N ASP A 236 9.53 -10.05 -22.88
CA ASP A 236 9.03 -10.10 -21.52
C ASP A 236 9.61 -8.93 -20.72
N ARG A 237 8.79 -7.95 -20.39
CA ARG A 237 9.18 -6.84 -19.54
C ARG A 237 8.62 -7.06 -18.14
N VAL A 238 9.49 -7.02 -17.15
CA VAL A 238 9.10 -7.01 -15.75
C VAL A 238 8.65 -5.60 -15.39
N LEU A 239 7.36 -5.42 -15.20
CA LEU A 239 6.78 -4.16 -14.73
C LEU A 239 6.96 -4.04 -13.22
N ARG A 240 7.58 -2.97 -12.77
CA ARG A 240 7.75 -2.64 -11.35
C ARG A 240 7.13 -1.30 -11.05
N GLN A 241 6.40 -1.24 -9.95
CA GLN A 241 5.68 -0.05 -9.54
C GLN A 241 5.92 0.23 -8.07
N HIS A 242 6.02 1.51 -7.75
CA HIS A 242 6.06 2.02 -6.39
C HIS A 242 4.79 2.83 -6.17
N LEU A 243 3.92 2.35 -5.29
CA LEU A 243 2.68 3.02 -4.95
C LEU A 243 2.82 3.63 -3.56
N LEU A 244 2.52 4.90 -3.45
CA LEU A 244 2.44 5.61 -2.17
C LEU A 244 1.04 6.17 -2.02
N GLY A 245 0.32 5.72 -1.01
CA GLY A 245 -1.06 6.09 -0.79
C GLY A 245 -1.40 6.36 0.65
N ALA A 246 -2.58 6.93 0.83
CA ALA A 246 -3.23 7.12 2.10
C ALA A 246 -4.68 6.64 2.02
N GLY A 247 -5.24 6.27 3.16
CA GLY A 247 -6.58 5.73 3.21
C GLY A 247 -7.22 5.81 4.58
N VAL A 248 -8.43 5.30 4.64
CA VAL A 248 -9.21 5.15 5.86
C VAL A 248 -9.58 3.70 6.06
N ARG A 249 -9.63 3.26 7.32
CA ARG A 249 -9.95 1.89 7.71
C ARG A 249 -10.99 1.89 8.81
N LEU A 250 -12.00 1.02 8.67
CA LEU A 250 -13.06 0.81 9.63
C LEU A 250 -13.06 -0.65 10.11
N HIS A 251 -12.96 -0.86 11.42
CA HIS A 251 -13.06 -2.16 12.08
C HIS A 251 -14.48 -2.40 12.58
N PHE A 252 -14.94 -3.64 12.49
CA PHE A 252 -16.32 -4.04 12.86
C PHE A 252 -16.38 -4.70 14.24
#